data_0989a22718d3002637ff78d2e26b1c88
#
_entry.id   0989a22718d3002637ff78d2e26b1c88
#
_cell.length_a   1.000
_cell.length_b   1.000
_cell.length_c   1.000
_cell.angle_alpha   90.00
_cell.angle_beta   90.00
_cell.angle_gamma   90.00
#
_symmetry.space_group_name_H-M   'P 1'
#
loop_
_entity.id
_entity.type
_entity.pdbx_description
1 polymer ?
#
loop_
_entity_poly.entity_id
_entity_poly.type
_entity_poly.pdbx_seq_one_letter_code
_entity_poly.pdbx_strand_id
1 'polypeptide(L)'
;DYGMPVKLKDTMKAKKLFGDWQETLIWSCLQKVMGDIYVDNASDPQSAMAVLGDFCFFAGNAEEDIVSFKPENCFQDFIIMVPQSEEWAELIVKNYGDRAKPATRYAIKKEQNIFDKDTLRSAVNSLKPGYILRMIDADLFALCRSSTWCQDLVSQFRDYEMYKKLGIGFAVLKGKSLVAGASS
;
A
#
# COMPACT_ATOMS: atom_id res chain seq x y z
N ASP A 1 26.22 15.99 9.49
CA ASP A 1 26.25 14.60 8.96
C ASP A 1 24.86 14.27 8.43
N TYR A 2 24.67 14.42 7.14
CA TYR A 2 23.49 13.89 6.45
C TYR A 2 23.65 12.37 6.43
N GLY A 3 22.95 11.70 7.37
CA GLY A 3 22.99 10.26 7.49
C GLY A 3 22.03 9.60 6.50
N MET A 4 22.33 8.35 6.10
CA MET A 4 21.37 7.54 5.32
C MET A 4 20.01 7.49 6.04
N PRO A 5 18.89 7.59 5.31
CA PRO A 5 17.56 7.45 5.89
C PRO A 5 17.44 6.16 6.69
N VAL A 6 16.78 6.24 7.83
CA VAL A 6 16.62 5.12 8.75
C VAL A 6 15.17 4.67 8.85
N LYS A 7 14.97 3.37 8.94
CA LYS A 7 13.66 2.79 9.17
C LYS A 7 13.15 3.15 10.57
N LEU A 8 12.00 3.81 10.64
CA LEU A 8 11.43 4.30 11.89
C LEU A 8 10.71 3.16 12.64
N LYS A 9 11.16 2.85 13.86
CA LYS A 9 10.52 1.83 14.69
C LYS A 9 9.19 2.32 15.29
N ASP A 10 9.18 3.52 15.84
CA ASP A 10 7.98 4.20 16.34
C ASP A 10 7.44 5.12 15.24
N THR A 11 6.64 4.54 14.35
CA THR A 11 6.13 5.20 13.15
C THR A 11 5.25 6.41 13.45
N MET A 12 4.60 6.46 14.62
CA MET A 12 3.75 7.58 15.02
C MET A 12 4.50 8.88 15.22
N LYS A 13 5.83 8.85 15.44
CA LYS A 13 6.67 10.06 15.47
C LYS A 13 6.64 10.84 14.16
N ALA A 14 6.45 10.18 13.03
CA ALA A 14 6.35 10.82 11.72
C ALA A 14 4.94 11.35 11.39
N LYS A 15 3.92 11.05 12.21
CA LYS A 15 2.53 11.44 11.94
C LYS A 15 2.38 12.93 11.63
N LYS A 16 3.07 13.80 12.39
CA LYS A 16 3.02 15.26 12.23
C LYS A 16 3.44 15.71 10.82
N LEU A 17 4.37 14.99 10.18
CA LEU A 17 4.89 15.34 8.86
C LEU A 17 3.86 15.07 7.76
N PHE A 18 3.08 14.01 7.89
CA PHE A 18 2.01 13.66 6.95
C PHE A 18 0.74 14.50 7.14
N GLY A 19 0.54 15.06 8.36
CA GLY A 19 -0.59 15.95 8.66
C GLY A 19 -1.94 15.29 8.37
N ASP A 20 -2.80 16.04 7.66
CA ASP A 20 -4.16 15.61 7.30
C ASP A 20 -4.24 14.94 5.91
N TRP A 21 -3.12 14.48 5.39
CA TRP A 21 -3.08 13.85 4.07
C TRP A 21 -3.96 12.58 4.04
N GLN A 22 -5.02 12.63 3.22
CA GLN A 22 -6.08 11.62 3.17
C GLN A 22 -5.70 10.42 2.30
N GLU A 23 -4.59 9.75 2.64
CA GLU A 23 -4.12 8.55 1.95
C GLU A 23 -4.10 7.34 2.89
N THR A 24 -4.92 6.34 2.59
CA THR A 24 -5.04 5.12 3.40
C THR A 24 -3.71 4.38 3.52
N LEU A 25 -2.89 4.37 2.46
CA LEU A 25 -1.57 3.75 2.46
C LEU A 25 -0.63 4.37 3.49
N ILE A 26 -0.65 5.70 3.65
CA ILE A 26 0.12 6.40 4.68
C ILE A 26 -0.32 5.94 6.08
N TRP A 27 -1.63 5.88 6.32
CA TRP A 27 -2.17 5.43 7.60
C TRP A 27 -1.80 3.98 7.90
N SER A 28 -1.80 3.12 6.89
CA SER A 28 -1.35 1.74 7.02
C SER A 28 0.11 1.64 7.49
N CYS A 29 1.00 2.46 6.93
CA CYS A 29 2.40 2.54 7.36
C CYS A 29 2.54 3.09 8.78
N LEU A 30 1.82 4.17 9.12
CA LEU A 30 1.84 4.78 10.45
C LEU A 30 1.35 3.83 11.54
N GLN A 31 0.31 3.05 11.25
CA GLN A 31 -0.27 2.07 12.18
C GLN A 31 0.44 0.71 12.18
N LYS A 32 1.48 0.55 11.36
CA LYS A 32 2.23 -0.71 11.19
C LYS A 32 1.35 -1.89 10.76
N VAL A 33 0.31 -1.64 9.99
CA VAL A 33 -0.51 -2.69 9.39
C VAL A 33 0.22 -3.31 8.21
N MET A 34 0.69 -2.44 7.30
CA MET A 34 1.49 -2.78 6.12
C MET A 34 2.44 -1.64 5.81
N GLY A 35 3.53 -1.93 5.11
CA GLY A 35 4.51 -0.94 4.71
C GLY A 35 5.44 -0.48 5.83
N ASP A 36 6.27 0.49 5.49
CA ASP A 36 7.33 1.01 6.37
C ASP A 36 7.44 2.53 6.24
N ILE A 37 8.01 3.16 7.27
CA ILE A 37 8.38 4.58 7.25
C ILE A 37 9.88 4.71 7.43
N TYR A 38 10.51 5.50 6.56
CA TYR A 38 11.90 5.91 6.62
C TYR A 38 11.97 7.41 6.87
N VAL A 39 12.96 7.84 7.64
CA VAL A 39 13.13 9.23 8.06
C VAL A 39 14.60 9.63 8.04
N ASP A 40 14.85 10.93 7.97
CA ASP A 40 16.16 11.55 8.13
C ASP A 40 16.75 11.35 9.53
N ASN A 41 15.91 11.45 10.56
CA ASN A 41 16.30 11.32 11.97
C ASN A 41 15.21 10.59 12.78
N ALA A 42 15.59 9.47 13.41
CA ALA A 42 14.64 8.65 14.19
C ALA A 42 14.18 9.30 15.50
N SER A 43 14.95 10.24 16.05
CA SER A 43 14.63 10.92 17.31
C SER A 43 13.66 12.08 17.09
N ASP A 44 13.92 12.91 16.08
CA ASP A 44 13.09 14.06 15.70
C ASP A 44 12.99 14.18 14.17
N PRO A 45 12.11 13.41 13.54
CA PRO A 45 11.96 13.40 12.08
C PRO A 45 11.52 14.77 11.55
N GLN A 46 12.22 15.26 10.52
CA GLN A 46 11.86 16.45 9.75
C GLN A 46 11.48 16.10 8.32
N SER A 47 11.96 14.96 7.81
CA SER A 47 11.66 14.41 6.49
C SER A 47 11.29 12.96 6.61
N ALA A 48 10.29 12.52 5.86
CA ALA A 48 9.79 11.16 5.90
C ALA A 48 9.38 10.63 4.53
N MET A 49 9.51 9.31 4.38
CA MET A 49 9.04 8.55 3.25
C MET A 49 8.23 7.36 3.77
N ALA A 50 6.94 7.26 3.38
CA ALA A 50 6.12 6.10 3.63
C ALA A 50 6.11 5.20 2.39
N VAL A 51 6.48 3.92 2.54
CA VAL A 51 6.60 2.96 1.44
C VAL A 51 5.66 1.81 1.66
N LEU A 52 4.81 1.53 0.70
CA LEU A 52 3.92 0.37 0.68
C LEU A 52 3.73 -0.13 -0.74
N GLY A 53 4.15 -1.37 -1.01
CA GLY A 53 4.15 -1.92 -2.36
C GLY A 53 5.01 -1.09 -3.30
N ASP A 54 4.43 -0.66 -4.40
CA ASP A 54 5.03 0.23 -5.40
C ASP A 54 4.75 1.72 -5.17
N PHE A 55 4.19 2.08 -4.02
CA PHE A 55 3.92 3.46 -3.62
C PHE A 55 4.96 4.00 -2.63
N CYS A 56 5.34 5.26 -2.84
CA CYS A 56 6.25 5.99 -1.99
C CYS A 56 5.71 7.43 -1.80
N PHE A 57 5.40 7.80 -0.55
CA PHE A 57 4.85 9.11 -0.19
C PHE A 57 5.91 9.91 0.56
N PHE A 58 6.24 11.09 0.06
CA PHE A 58 7.24 11.98 0.65
C PHE A 58 6.58 13.12 1.41
N ALA A 59 7.00 13.36 2.65
CA ALA A 59 6.42 14.37 3.53
C ALA A 59 7.48 15.08 4.39
N GLY A 60 7.13 16.28 4.88
CA GLY A 60 8.04 17.13 5.65
C GLY A 60 8.97 17.93 4.74
N ASN A 61 10.18 18.24 5.24
CA ASN A 61 11.19 18.97 4.49
C ASN A 61 11.70 18.13 3.33
N ALA A 62 11.76 18.75 2.13
CA ALA A 62 12.26 18.05 0.95
C ALA A 62 13.78 17.84 1.02
N GLU A 63 14.21 16.56 1.01
CA GLU A 63 15.59 16.17 1.14
C GLU A 63 16.02 15.16 0.08
N GLU A 64 17.18 15.42 -0.53
CA GLU A 64 17.71 14.61 -1.63
C GLU A 64 18.05 13.19 -1.17
N ASP A 65 18.58 13.03 0.05
CA ASP A 65 18.93 11.73 0.62
C ASP A 65 17.70 10.83 0.79
N ILE A 66 16.54 11.41 1.15
CA ILE A 66 15.28 10.68 1.25
C ILE A 66 14.76 10.27 -0.15
N VAL A 67 14.79 11.19 -1.14
CA VAL A 67 14.32 10.90 -2.51
C VAL A 67 15.17 9.84 -3.19
N SER A 68 16.49 9.86 -3.01
CA SER A 68 17.42 8.92 -3.62
C SER A 68 17.49 7.56 -2.92
N PHE A 69 16.98 7.49 -1.68
CA PHE A 69 17.05 6.28 -0.87
C PHE A 69 16.16 5.18 -1.44
N LYS A 70 16.75 4.00 -1.65
CA LYS A 70 16.03 2.78 -2.03
C LYS A 70 16.10 1.78 -0.88
N PRO A 71 14.98 1.44 -0.22
CA PRO A 71 14.95 0.40 0.80
C PRO A 71 15.44 -0.96 0.27
N GLU A 72 16.12 -1.74 1.12
CA GLU A 72 16.65 -3.06 0.75
C GLU A 72 15.57 -4.02 0.22
N ASN A 73 14.33 -3.87 0.70
CA ASN A 73 13.19 -4.70 0.32
C ASN A 73 12.43 -4.18 -0.92
N CYS A 74 12.91 -3.11 -1.55
CA CYS A 74 12.26 -2.55 -2.72
C CYS A 74 12.79 -3.24 -3.99
N PHE A 75 12.04 -4.21 -4.51
CA PHE A 75 12.39 -4.97 -5.70
C PHE A 75 11.61 -4.55 -6.95
N GLN A 76 10.73 -3.54 -6.83
CA GLN A 76 9.93 -3.06 -7.94
C GLN A 76 10.79 -2.29 -8.96
N ASP A 77 10.56 -2.59 -10.24
CA ASP A 77 11.15 -1.82 -11.36
C ASP A 77 10.41 -0.52 -11.62
N PHE A 78 9.20 -0.40 -11.07
CA PHE A 78 8.32 0.76 -11.20
C PHE A 78 7.82 1.20 -9.81
N ILE A 79 7.96 2.49 -9.51
CA ILE A 79 7.53 3.09 -8.24
C ILE A 79 6.70 4.33 -8.53
N ILE A 80 5.58 4.46 -7.84
CA ILE A 80 4.74 5.66 -7.85
C ILE A 80 5.18 6.54 -6.70
N MET A 81 5.88 7.62 -7.03
CA MET A 81 6.36 8.62 -6.08
C MET A 81 5.33 9.74 -5.94
N VAL A 82 4.83 9.95 -4.74
CA VAL A 82 3.80 10.93 -4.44
C VAL A 82 4.38 12.01 -3.54
N PRO A 83 4.65 13.21 -4.09
CA PRO A 83 5.17 14.34 -3.33
C PRO A 83 4.06 15.03 -2.53
N GLN A 84 4.36 15.45 -1.29
CA GLN A 84 3.47 16.29 -0.49
C GLN A 84 3.46 17.74 -0.96
N SER A 85 4.57 18.21 -1.52
CA SER A 85 4.77 19.60 -1.95
C SER A 85 5.51 19.69 -3.28
N GLU A 86 5.55 20.91 -3.84
CA GLU A 86 6.28 21.19 -5.09
C GLU A 86 7.77 20.93 -4.94
N GLU A 87 8.37 21.27 -3.81
CA GLU A 87 9.80 21.05 -3.54
C GLU A 87 10.16 19.56 -3.63
N TRP A 88 9.30 18.67 -3.12
CA TRP A 88 9.48 17.24 -3.29
C TRP A 88 9.39 16.81 -4.76
N ALA A 89 8.42 17.37 -5.50
CA ALA A 89 8.27 17.08 -6.93
C ALA A 89 9.51 17.50 -7.73
N GLU A 90 10.04 18.68 -7.45
CA GLU A 90 11.26 19.18 -8.08
C GLU A 90 12.48 18.30 -7.78
N LEU A 91 12.64 17.85 -6.53
CA LEU A 91 13.70 16.92 -6.15
C LEU A 91 13.58 15.56 -6.84
N ILE A 92 12.37 15.02 -6.97
CA ILE A 92 12.14 13.78 -7.70
C ILE A 92 12.58 13.92 -9.15
N VAL A 93 12.17 15.00 -9.83
CA VAL A 93 12.56 15.27 -11.23
C VAL A 93 14.07 15.47 -11.35
N LYS A 94 14.67 16.25 -10.45
CA LYS A 94 16.13 16.48 -10.40
C LYS A 94 16.91 15.17 -10.26
N ASN A 95 16.45 14.29 -9.37
CA ASN A 95 17.16 13.06 -9.02
C ASN A 95 17.01 11.96 -10.08
N TYR A 96 15.83 11.83 -10.67
CA TYR A 96 15.50 10.73 -11.59
C TYR A 96 15.49 11.13 -13.07
N GLY A 97 15.44 12.44 -13.40
CA GLY A 97 15.47 12.95 -14.77
C GLY A 97 14.40 12.30 -15.65
N ASP A 98 14.78 11.82 -16.82
CA ASP A 98 13.86 11.20 -17.79
C ASP A 98 13.18 9.92 -17.31
N ARG A 99 13.63 9.33 -16.21
CA ARG A 99 12.97 8.18 -15.56
C ARG A 99 11.74 8.60 -14.76
N ALA A 100 11.65 9.85 -14.31
CA ALA A 100 10.50 10.40 -13.63
C ALA A 100 9.50 10.93 -14.67
N LYS A 101 8.34 10.26 -14.75
CA LYS A 101 7.26 10.69 -15.65
C LYS A 101 6.07 11.15 -14.81
N PRO A 102 5.68 12.44 -14.88
CA PRO A 102 4.54 12.92 -14.15
C PRO A 102 3.24 12.23 -14.62
N ALA A 103 2.42 11.84 -13.65
CA ALA A 103 1.13 11.24 -13.90
C ALA A 103 0.08 11.86 -12.97
N THR A 104 -1.09 12.16 -13.50
CA THR A 104 -2.22 12.63 -12.70
C THR A 104 -3.08 11.43 -12.27
N ARG A 105 -3.33 11.34 -10.98
CA ARG A 105 -4.27 10.37 -10.41
C ARG A 105 -5.46 11.10 -9.80
N TYR A 106 -6.64 10.54 -10.02
CA TYR A 106 -7.88 11.09 -9.48
C TYR A 106 -8.31 10.30 -8.25
N ALA A 107 -8.57 11.01 -7.15
CA ALA A 107 -9.16 10.38 -5.98
C ALA A 107 -10.64 10.06 -6.25
N ILE A 108 -11.06 8.85 -5.89
CA ILE A 108 -12.48 8.48 -5.95
C ILE A 108 -13.18 9.12 -4.78
N LYS A 109 -14.31 9.80 -5.06
CA LYS A 109 -15.12 10.42 -4.03
C LYS A 109 -15.67 9.34 -3.08
N LYS A 110 -15.50 9.56 -1.78
CA LYS A 110 -16.09 8.71 -0.75
C LYS A 110 -17.52 9.22 -0.47
N GLU A 111 -18.49 8.38 -0.76
CA GLU A 111 -19.90 8.65 -0.45
C GLU A 111 -20.45 7.57 0.48
N GLN A 112 -21.35 7.96 1.38
CA GLN A 112 -22.04 7.02 2.26
C GLN A 112 -23.19 6.34 1.51
N ASN A 113 -23.45 5.08 1.85
CA ASN A 113 -24.60 4.31 1.36
C ASN A 113 -24.70 4.15 -0.16
N ILE A 114 -23.56 4.19 -0.89
CA ILE A 114 -23.53 4.00 -2.34
C ILE A 114 -23.70 2.54 -2.77
N PHE A 115 -23.52 1.60 -1.85
CA PHE A 115 -23.65 0.17 -2.14
C PHE A 115 -25.08 -0.31 -1.88
N ASP A 116 -25.76 -0.70 -2.93
CA ASP A 116 -27.04 -1.40 -2.83
C ASP A 116 -26.81 -2.87 -2.49
N LYS A 117 -27.20 -3.25 -1.26
CA LYS A 117 -27.02 -4.61 -0.74
C LYS A 117 -27.77 -5.68 -1.54
N ASP A 118 -28.91 -5.35 -2.10
CA ASP A 118 -29.72 -6.31 -2.86
C ASP A 118 -29.11 -6.55 -4.24
N THR A 119 -28.58 -5.51 -4.86
CA THR A 119 -27.80 -5.65 -6.10
C THR A 119 -26.54 -6.49 -5.86
N LEU A 120 -25.81 -6.25 -4.76
CA LEU A 120 -24.62 -7.05 -4.43
C LEU A 120 -24.98 -8.52 -4.15
N ARG A 121 -26.06 -8.82 -3.41
CA ARG A 121 -26.53 -10.18 -3.18
C ARG A 121 -26.94 -10.86 -4.48
N SER A 122 -27.63 -10.15 -5.34
CA SER A 122 -28.04 -10.67 -6.66
C SER A 122 -26.81 -11.02 -7.51
N ALA A 123 -25.76 -10.19 -7.47
CA ALA A 123 -24.50 -10.47 -8.17
C ALA A 123 -23.83 -11.75 -7.64
N VAL A 124 -23.78 -11.95 -6.32
CA VAL A 124 -23.26 -13.19 -5.72
C VAL A 124 -24.10 -14.41 -6.13
N ASN A 125 -25.42 -14.28 -6.10
CA ASN A 125 -26.34 -15.36 -6.46
C ASN A 125 -26.32 -15.69 -7.96
N SER A 126 -25.82 -14.77 -8.80
CA SER A 126 -25.68 -14.98 -10.26
C SER A 126 -24.40 -15.72 -10.66
N LEU A 127 -23.57 -16.13 -9.72
CA LEU A 127 -22.39 -16.95 -10.03
C LEU A 127 -22.81 -18.23 -10.77
N LYS A 128 -22.09 -18.53 -11.86
CA LYS A 128 -22.35 -19.73 -12.67
C LYS A 128 -22.13 -20.99 -11.84
N PRO A 129 -22.84 -22.09 -12.14
CA PRO A 129 -22.60 -23.37 -11.49
C PRO A 129 -21.12 -23.78 -11.52
N GLY A 130 -20.63 -24.31 -10.41
CA GLY A 130 -19.23 -24.69 -10.24
C GLY A 130 -18.31 -23.58 -9.75
N TYR A 131 -18.79 -22.34 -9.62
CA TYR A 131 -18.06 -21.25 -8.97
C TYR A 131 -18.56 -21.03 -7.55
N ILE A 132 -17.64 -20.83 -6.61
CA ILE A 132 -17.94 -20.63 -5.19
C ILE A 132 -17.20 -19.40 -4.71
N LEU A 133 -17.93 -18.47 -4.05
CA LEU A 133 -17.35 -17.33 -3.35
C LEU A 133 -17.04 -17.74 -1.89
N ARG A 134 -15.81 -17.52 -1.44
CA ARG A 134 -15.37 -17.77 -0.07
C ARG A 134 -14.56 -16.62 0.48
N MET A 135 -14.68 -16.37 1.79
CA MET A 135 -13.70 -15.50 2.47
C MET A 135 -12.32 -16.17 2.43
N ILE A 136 -11.28 -15.32 2.33
CA ILE A 136 -9.89 -15.79 2.39
C ILE A 136 -9.60 -16.23 3.84
N ASP A 137 -9.57 -17.52 4.03
CA ASP A 137 -9.14 -18.21 5.27
C ASP A 137 -7.64 -18.56 5.19
N ALA A 138 -7.14 -19.30 6.18
CA ALA A 138 -5.72 -19.68 6.25
C ALA A 138 -5.25 -20.46 5.03
N ASP A 139 -6.08 -21.38 4.52
CA ASP A 139 -5.74 -22.21 3.36
C ASP A 139 -5.69 -21.36 2.08
N LEU A 140 -6.68 -20.48 1.88
CA LEU A 140 -6.72 -19.57 0.74
C LEU A 140 -5.62 -18.51 0.82
N PHE A 141 -5.28 -18.04 2.02
CA PHE A 141 -4.15 -17.13 2.23
C PHE A 141 -2.82 -17.79 1.81
N ALA A 142 -2.59 -19.03 2.23
CA ALA A 142 -1.41 -19.79 1.84
C ALA A 142 -1.39 -20.06 0.32
N LEU A 143 -2.54 -20.39 -0.27
CA LEU A 143 -2.69 -20.58 -1.71
C LEU A 143 -2.38 -19.30 -2.49
N CYS A 144 -2.91 -18.15 -2.05
CA CYS A 144 -2.59 -16.84 -2.66
C CYS A 144 -1.09 -16.58 -2.61
N ARG A 145 -0.45 -16.76 -1.45
CA ARG A 145 0.99 -16.55 -1.27
C ARG A 145 1.87 -17.39 -2.18
N SER A 146 1.45 -18.59 -2.47
CA SER A 146 2.19 -19.52 -3.34
C SER A 146 1.94 -19.33 -4.83
N SER A 147 1.00 -18.47 -5.21
CA SER A 147 0.55 -18.28 -6.58
C SER A 147 1.02 -16.95 -7.16
N THR A 148 1.70 -16.99 -8.30
CA THR A 148 2.26 -15.78 -8.94
C THR A 148 1.21 -14.75 -9.35
N TRP A 149 -0.01 -15.20 -9.72
CA TRP A 149 -1.03 -14.28 -10.22
C TRP A 149 -1.89 -13.63 -9.12
N CYS A 150 -2.01 -14.23 -7.95
CA CYS A 150 -2.87 -13.73 -6.87
C CYS A 150 -2.15 -13.45 -5.55
N GLN A 151 -0.82 -13.55 -5.51
CA GLN A 151 -0.03 -13.23 -4.31
C GLN A 151 -0.29 -11.81 -3.80
N ASP A 152 -0.55 -10.86 -4.70
CA ASP A 152 -0.78 -9.45 -4.33
C ASP A 152 -2.03 -9.25 -3.46
N LEU A 153 -2.98 -10.20 -3.48
CA LEU A 153 -4.14 -10.15 -2.60
C LEU A 153 -3.76 -10.16 -1.12
N VAL A 154 -2.62 -10.74 -0.77
CA VAL A 154 -2.21 -10.95 0.63
C VAL A 154 -0.74 -10.64 0.91
N SER A 155 0.06 -10.30 -0.11
CA SER A 155 1.52 -10.18 -0.01
C SER A 155 2.00 -9.11 0.97
N GLN A 156 1.22 -8.05 1.17
CA GLN A 156 1.58 -6.94 2.05
C GLN A 156 1.34 -7.26 3.54
N PHE A 157 0.59 -8.31 3.86
CA PHE A 157 0.44 -8.79 5.23
C PHE A 157 1.60 -9.72 5.60
N ARG A 158 2.17 -9.53 6.79
CA ARG A 158 3.28 -10.34 7.29
C ARG A 158 2.94 -11.84 7.31
N ASP A 159 1.76 -12.18 7.85
CA ASP A 159 1.27 -13.54 8.06
C ASP A 159 -0.27 -13.58 8.10
N TYR A 160 -0.83 -14.79 8.17
CA TYR A 160 -2.28 -14.97 8.22
C TYR A 160 -2.91 -14.42 9.51
N GLU A 161 -2.22 -14.46 10.64
CA GLU A 161 -2.77 -13.93 11.91
C GLU A 161 -2.99 -12.41 11.82
N MET A 162 -2.06 -11.69 11.18
CA MET A 162 -2.23 -10.28 10.90
C MET A 162 -3.37 -10.04 9.89
N TYR A 163 -3.43 -10.84 8.82
CA TYR A 163 -4.51 -10.78 7.84
C TYR A 163 -5.88 -11.03 8.46
N LYS A 164 -6.02 -12.09 9.27
CA LYS A 164 -7.25 -12.43 9.98
C LYS A 164 -7.75 -11.30 10.89
N LYS A 165 -6.83 -10.55 11.47
CA LYS A 165 -7.13 -9.46 12.39
C LYS A 165 -7.51 -8.15 11.68
N LEU A 166 -6.85 -7.82 10.60
CA LEU A 166 -6.86 -6.49 9.98
C LEU A 166 -7.29 -6.49 8.51
N GLY A 167 -7.16 -7.61 7.83
CA GLY A 167 -7.51 -7.76 6.43
C GLY A 167 -8.93 -8.27 6.24
N ILE A 168 -9.46 -8.07 5.05
CA ILE A 168 -10.70 -8.69 4.59
C ILE A 168 -10.55 -9.01 3.11
N GLY A 169 -10.99 -10.19 2.71
CA GLY A 169 -10.94 -10.56 1.32
C GLY A 169 -11.80 -11.77 0.98
N PHE A 170 -12.12 -11.85 -0.29
CA PHE A 170 -12.92 -12.93 -0.87
C PHE A 170 -12.20 -13.49 -2.09
N ALA A 171 -12.33 -14.78 -2.27
CA ALA A 171 -11.85 -15.51 -3.43
C ALA A 171 -13.00 -16.24 -4.11
N VAL A 172 -12.94 -16.31 -5.42
CA VAL A 172 -13.84 -17.17 -6.23
C VAL A 172 -13.05 -18.40 -6.65
N LEU A 173 -13.60 -19.54 -6.36
CA LEU A 173 -13.07 -20.85 -6.71
C LEU A 173 -13.89 -21.51 -7.82
N LYS A 174 -13.20 -22.18 -8.74
CA LYS A 174 -13.77 -23.14 -9.69
C LYS A 174 -13.17 -24.50 -9.40
N GLY A 175 -13.95 -25.39 -8.76
CA GLY A 175 -13.40 -26.61 -8.17
C GLY A 175 -12.36 -26.27 -7.10
N LYS A 176 -11.11 -26.71 -7.28
CA LYS A 176 -9.98 -26.40 -6.38
C LYS A 176 -9.16 -25.18 -6.82
N SER A 177 -9.45 -24.61 -7.97
CA SER A 177 -8.67 -23.50 -8.53
C SER A 177 -9.24 -22.16 -8.11
N LEU A 178 -8.39 -21.26 -7.59
CA LEU A 178 -8.71 -19.87 -7.33
C LEU A 178 -8.68 -19.13 -8.68
N VAL A 179 -9.78 -18.48 -9.06
CA VAL A 179 -9.96 -17.86 -10.38
C VAL A 179 -10.21 -16.35 -10.34
N ALA A 180 -10.59 -15.82 -9.18
CA ALA A 180 -10.73 -14.38 -8.95
C ALA A 180 -10.61 -14.09 -7.45
N GLY A 181 -10.30 -12.84 -7.09
CA GLY A 181 -10.26 -12.42 -5.71
C GLY A 181 -10.20 -10.91 -5.57
N ALA A 182 -10.56 -10.45 -4.39
CA ALA A 182 -10.39 -9.09 -3.93
C ALA A 182 -10.04 -9.10 -2.44
N SER A 183 -9.11 -8.25 -2.06
CA SER A 183 -8.62 -8.18 -0.69
C SER A 183 -8.21 -6.75 -0.32
N SER A 184 -8.31 -6.44 0.96
CA SER A 184 -7.90 -5.14 1.52
C SER A 184 -7.36 -5.31 2.93
#